data_b2f92d83957c8e71d822472cfa57de7d
#
_entry.id   b2f92d83957c8e71d822472cfa57de7d
#
_cell.length_a   1.000
_cell.length_b   1.000
_cell.length_c   1.000
_cell.angle_alpha   90.00
_cell.angle_beta   90.00
_cell.angle_gamma   90.00
#
_symmetry.space_group_name_H-M   'P 1'
#
loop_
_entity.id
_entity.type
_entity.pdbx_description
1 polymer ?
#
loop_
_entity_poly.entity_id
_entity_poly.type
_entity_poly.pdbx_seq_one_letter_code
_entity_poly.pdbx_strand_id
1 'polypeptide(L)'
;MLKSLKYLILLIFISCNSIASETSPTESEAFPFSTINEKILFIGNSFTFYWNLPSQVEKMSIERGLNWDITHFTVPSATLKILWNNPDLKSILESETFDHVIIQEHSTNILTNANGNSEFYFGQITSLIPASTQIHFFSTWMYPSMEQYNINNEEYPIEETIKQIIEGTTAKIIPVG
;
A
#
# COMPACT_ATOMS: atom_id res chain seq x y z
N MET A 1 -6.22 -10.03 -15.68
CA MET A 1 -6.31 -9.37 -14.40
C MET A 1 -5.01 -8.70 -13.93
N LEU A 2 -3.84 -9.02 -14.47
CA LEU A 2 -2.54 -8.43 -14.08
C LEU A 2 -2.29 -7.00 -14.63
N LYS A 3 -3.17 -6.47 -15.46
CA LYS A 3 -2.95 -5.19 -16.19
C LYS A 3 -3.26 -3.94 -15.35
N SER A 4 -4.24 -3.98 -14.45
CA SER A 4 -4.67 -2.78 -13.73
C SER A 4 -3.65 -2.31 -12.68
N LEU A 5 -3.03 -3.23 -11.94
CA LEU A 5 -2.07 -2.86 -10.90
C LEU A 5 -0.74 -2.31 -11.43
N LYS A 6 -0.30 -2.72 -12.64
CA LYS A 6 0.87 -2.10 -13.28
C LYS A 6 0.70 -0.60 -13.52
N TYR A 7 -0.53 -0.14 -13.64
CA TYR A 7 -0.84 1.28 -13.84
C TYR A 7 -0.82 2.09 -12.55
N LEU A 8 -1.06 1.48 -11.39
CA LEU A 8 -0.96 2.16 -10.10
C LEU A 8 0.48 2.60 -9.82
N ILE A 9 1.46 1.74 -10.13
CA ILE A 9 2.89 2.05 -9.96
C ILE A 9 3.31 3.22 -10.85
N LEU A 10 2.75 3.33 -12.06
CA LEU A 10 3.08 4.40 -13.01
C LEU A 10 2.49 5.76 -12.60
N LEU A 11 1.38 5.77 -11.83
CA LEU A 11 0.68 7.00 -11.46
C LEU A 11 1.42 7.84 -10.42
N ILE A 12 2.26 7.23 -9.59
CA ILE A 12 3.01 7.93 -8.54
C ILE A 12 4.20 8.72 -9.11
N PHE A 13 4.71 8.33 -10.28
CA PHE A 13 5.91 8.95 -10.87
C PHE A 13 5.67 10.10 -11.87
N ILE A 14 4.42 10.35 -12.29
CA ILE A 14 4.15 11.32 -13.38
C ILE A 14 3.82 12.73 -12.85
N SER A 15 3.74 12.93 -11.54
CA SER A 15 3.32 14.21 -10.95
C SER A 15 4.39 15.31 -10.91
N CYS A 16 5.58 15.07 -11.44
CA CYS A 16 6.68 16.05 -11.40
C CYS A 16 7.37 16.22 -12.74
N ASN A 17 6.70 16.81 -13.73
CA ASN A 17 7.32 17.65 -14.78
C ASN A 17 6.30 18.00 -15.89
N SER A 18 6.04 19.23 -16.05
CA SER A 18 6.20 20.11 -17.23
C SER A 18 5.09 21.12 -17.36
N ILE A 19 5.53 22.32 -17.20
CA ILE A 19 4.93 23.52 -17.79
C ILE A 19 5.38 23.53 -19.27
N ALA A 20 4.49 23.39 -20.22
CA ALA A 20 4.58 24.05 -21.52
C ALA A 20 3.39 23.74 -22.44
N SER A 21 2.84 24.82 -22.96
CA SER A 21 2.13 24.95 -24.25
C SER A 21 0.66 24.54 -24.30
N GLU A 22 -0.17 25.58 -24.29
CA GLU A 22 -1.57 25.56 -24.69
C GLU A 22 -1.74 25.13 -26.14
N THR A 23 -2.32 23.96 -26.34
CA THR A 23 -3.10 23.65 -27.54
C THR A 23 -4.43 23.11 -27.04
N SER A 24 -5.53 23.74 -27.47
CA SER A 24 -6.89 23.32 -27.14
C SER A 24 -7.07 21.83 -27.41
N PRO A 25 -7.56 21.04 -26.47
CA PRO A 25 -7.85 19.63 -26.73
C PRO A 25 -9.13 19.57 -27.59
N THR A 26 -8.98 19.04 -28.79
CA THR A 26 -10.05 18.42 -29.56
C THR A 26 -10.80 17.42 -28.71
N GLU A 27 -12.12 17.30 -28.93
CA GLU A 27 -13.05 16.41 -28.23
C GLU A 27 -12.41 15.15 -27.67
N SER A 28 -12.49 15.02 -26.35
CA SER A 28 -12.11 13.85 -25.60
C SER A 28 -12.89 12.64 -26.11
N GLU A 29 -12.23 11.70 -26.78
CA GLU A 29 -12.76 10.36 -26.93
C GLU A 29 -13.02 9.84 -25.50
N ALA A 30 -14.28 9.73 -25.13
CA ALA A 30 -14.70 9.15 -23.88
C ALA A 30 -14.19 7.69 -23.86
N PHE A 31 -13.16 7.42 -23.08
CA PHE A 31 -12.74 6.04 -22.82
C PHE A 31 -13.97 5.26 -22.33
N PRO A 32 -14.21 4.06 -22.89
CA PRO A 32 -15.30 3.23 -22.42
C PRO A 32 -15.07 2.97 -20.94
N PHE A 33 -15.98 3.45 -20.08
CA PHE A 33 -15.91 3.22 -18.65
C PHE A 33 -15.80 1.72 -18.39
N SER A 34 -14.68 1.30 -17.88
CA SER A 34 -14.53 -0.04 -17.34
C SER A 34 -15.44 -0.11 -16.11
N THR A 35 -16.40 -1.02 -16.10
CA THR A 35 -17.29 -1.27 -14.95
C THR A 35 -16.61 -2.13 -13.89
N ILE A 36 -15.27 -2.17 -13.84
CA ILE A 36 -14.54 -2.95 -12.86
C ILE A 36 -14.46 -2.11 -11.58
N ASN A 37 -15.40 -2.36 -10.69
CA ASN A 37 -15.38 -1.81 -9.32
C ASN A 37 -14.54 -2.75 -8.45
N GLU A 38 -13.23 -2.54 -8.38
CA GLU A 38 -12.37 -3.27 -7.45
C GLU A 38 -12.46 -2.62 -6.06
N LYS A 39 -12.64 -3.46 -5.04
CA LYS A 39 -12.62 -3.04 -3.64
C LYS A 39 -11.22 -3.16 -3.08
N ILE A 40 -10.72 -2.06 -2.54
CA ILE A 40 -9.35 -1.96 -2.04
C ILE A 40 -9.36 -1.53 -0.57
N LEU A 41 -8.70 -2.31 0.29
CA LEU A 41 -8.48 -1.96 1.68
C LEU A 41 -7.02 -1.53 1.91
N PHE A 42 -6.83 -0.34 2.46
CA PHE A 42 -5.54 0.09 3.00
C PHE A 42 -5.49 -0.15 4.51
N ILE A 43 -4.45 -0.83 4.97
CA ILE A 43 -4.17 -1.09 6.39
C ILE A 43 -2.82 -0.47 6.72
N GLY A 44 -2.76 0.40 7.74
CA GLY A 44 -1.47 1.01 8.10
C GLY A 44 -1.56 2.09 9.16
N ASN A 45 -0.61 3.01 9.11
CA ASN A 45 -0.50 4.12 10.05
C ASN A 45 -0.45 5.47 9.34
N SER A 46 0.22 6.47 9.94
CA SER A 46 0.31 7.82 9.38
C SER A 46 0.87 7.86 7.95
N PHE A 47 1.75 6.96 7.56
CA PHE A 47 2.24 6.92 6.18
C PHE A 47 1.14 6.58 5.17
N THR A 48 0.14 5.81 5.58
CA THR A 48 -0.99 5.46 4.74
C THR A 48 -2.01 6.61 4.67
N PHE A 49 -2.31 7.28 5.78
CA PHE A 49 -3.34 8.33 5.77
C PHE A 49 -2.80 9.75 5.57
N TYR A 50 -1.49 9.99 5.69
CA TYR A 50 -0.92 11.31 5.46
C TYR A 50 -1.27 11.79 4.06
N TRP A 51 -1.55 13.07 3.94
CA TRP A 51 -2.01 13.70 2.69
C TRP A 51 -3.29 13.06 2.11
N ASN A 52 -4.04 12.32 2.93
CA ASN A 52 -5.25 11.63 2.50
C ASN A 52 -5.01 10.68 1.30
N LEU A 53 -3.91 9.92 1.35
CA LEU A 53 -3.45 9.06 0.26
C LEU A 53 -4.55 8.12 -0.29
N PRO A 54 -5.34 7.39 0.55
CA PRO A 54 -6.41 6.53 0.03
C PRO A 54 -7.40 7.27 -0.86
N SER A 55 -7.89 8.44 -0.43
CA SER A 55 -8.83 9.23 -1.22
C SER A 55 -8.19 9.83 -2.49
N GLN A 56 -6.88 10.13 -2.47
CA GLN A 56 -6.19 10.56 -3.69
C GLN A 56 -6.11 9.41 -4.69
N VAL A 57 -5.79 8.20 -4.23
CA VAL A 57 -5.75 7.01 -5.09
C VAL A 57 -7.12 6.71 -5.68
N GLU A 58 -8.19 6.81 -4.88
CA GLU A 58 -9.57 6.65 -5.35
C GLU A 58 -9.90 7.66 -6.46
N LYS A 59 -9.64 8.95 -6.21
CA LYS A 59 -9.85 10.00 -7.21
C LYS A 59 -9.07 9.74 -8.49
N MET A 60 -7.80 9.37 -8.38
CA MET A 60 -6.97 9.03 -9.54
C MET A 60 -7.49 7.80 -10.29
N SER A 61 -8.05 6.82 -9.60
CA SER A 61 -8.67 5.66 -10.22
C SER A 61 -9.87 6.04 -11.08
N ILE A 62 -10.72 6.93 -10.55
CA ILE A 62 -11.88 7.47 -11.29
C ILE A 62 -11.43 8.23 -12.54
N GLU A 63 -10.43 9.11 -12.41
CA GLU A 63 -9.86 9.88 -13.53
C GLU A 63 -9.27 8.97 -14.62
N ARG A 64 -8.90 7.73 -14.26
CA ARG A 64 -8.38 6.71 -15.20
C ARG A 64 -9.43 5.69 -15.64
N GLY A 65 -10.69 5.85 -15.25
CA GLY A 65 -11.77 4.94 -15.60
C GLY A 65 -11.70 3.56 -14.91
N LEU A 66 -10.95 3.44 -13.81
CA LEU A 66 -10.81 2.19 -13.04
C LEU A 66 -11.90 2.02 -11.99
N ASN A 67 -12.42 3.12 -11.45
CA ASN A 67 -13.55 3.18 -10.53
C ASN A 67 -13.38 2.27 -9.30
N TRP A 68 -12.27 2.44 -8.55
CA TRP A 68 -11.98 1.69 -7.34
C TRP A 68 -12.78 2.20 -6.14
N ASP A 69 -13.30 1.27 -5.34
CA ASP A 69 -13.95 1.55 -4.04
C ASP A 69 -12.89 1.35 -2.93
N ILE A 70 -12.45 2.44 -2.31
CA ILE A 70 -11.31 2.42 -1.39
C ILE A 70 -11.77 2.65 0.04
N THR A 71 -11.54 1.64 0.87
CA THR A 71 -11.66 1.68 2.32
C THR A 71 -10.27 1.74 2.96
N HIS A 72 -10.14 2.33 4.14
CA HIS A 72 -8.89 2.29 4.88
C HIS A 72 -9.11 2.07 6.38
N PHE A 73 -8.24 1.28 6.97
CA PHE A 73 -8.11 1.09 8.41
C PHE A 73 -6.73 1.56 8.85
N THR A 74 -6.67 2.70 9.50
CA THR A 74 -5.38 3.33 9.85
C THR A 74 -5.39 3.82 11.29
N VAL A 75 -4.29 3.55 12.00
CA VAL A 75 -4.08 4.00 13.38
C VAL A 75 -2.74 4.75 13.46
N PRO A 76 -2.71 5.99 13.98
CA PRO A 76 -1.47 6.76 14.09
C PRO A 76 -0.38 5.97 14.82
N SER A 77 0.84 5.96 14.25
CA SER A 77 2.04 5.29 14.79
C SER A 77 1.86 3.79 15.07
N ALA A 78 0.83 3.16 14.52
CA ALA A 78 0.61 1.74 14.74
C ALA A 78 1.66 0.87 14.03
N THR A 79 2.08 -0.18 14.71
CA THR A 79 2.78 -1.33 14.14
C THR A 79 1.75 -2.40 13.73
N LEU A 80 2.15 -3.38 12.93
CA LEU A 80 1.27 -4.52 12.60
C LEU A 80 0.74 -5.22 13.85
N LYS A 81 1.53 -5.27 14.93
CA LYS A 81 1.09 -5.78 16.23
C LYS A 81 -0.10 -5.00 16.81
N ILE A 82 -0.04 -3.68 16.76
CA ILE A 82 -1.12 -2.81 17.26
C ILE A 82 -2.36 -2.99 16.39
N LEU A 83 -2.19 -3.01 15.07
CA LEU A 83 -3.27 -3.22 14.11
C LEU A 83 -3.94 -4.59 14.29
N TRP A 84 -3.15 -5.67 14.42
CA TRP A 84 -3.66 -7.02 14.69
C TRP A 84 -4.47 -7.14 15.97
N ASN A 85 -4.05 -6.45 17.04
CA ASN A 85 -4.75 -6.48 18.31
C ASN A 85 -6.00 -5.58 18.35
N ASN A 86 -6.27 -4.83 17.29
CA ASN A 86 -7.46 -4.01 17.19
C ASN A 86 -8.65 -4.86 16.70
N PRO A 87 -9.74 -4.96 17.50
CA PRO A 87 -10.90 -5.78 17.14
C PRO A 87 -11.62 -5.26 15.89
N ASP A 88 -11.56 -3.94 15.61
CA ASP A 88 -12.25 -3.35 14.46
C ASP A 88 -11.61 -3.81 13.14
N LEU A 89 -10.27 -3.95 13.09
CA LEU A 89 -9.61 -4.50 11.90
C LEU A 89 -10.06 -5.93 11.63
N LYS A 90 -10.12 -6.77 12.68
CA LYS A 90 -10.59 -8.15 12.53
C LYS A 90 -12.02 -8.19 12.03
N SER A 91 -12.89 -7.36 12.60
CA SER A 91 -14.29 -7.25 12.17
C SER A 91 -14.40 -6.89 10.69
N ILE A 92 -13.59 -5.94 10.20
CA ILE A 92 -13.57 -5.56 8.77
C ILE A 92 -13.14 -6.75 7.92
N LEU A 93 -12.04 -7.42 8.26
CA LEU A 93 -11.50 -8.53 7.48
C LEU A 93 -12.41 -9.78 7.49
N GLU A 94 -13.23 -9.96 8.52
CA GLU A 94 -14.17 -11.05 8.66
C GLU A 94 -15.53 -10.77 7.99
N SER A 95 -15.95 -9.50 7.93
CA SER A 95 -17.27 -9.11 7.42
C SER A 95 -17.28 -8.65 5.97
N GLU A 96 -16.13 -8.23 5.42
CA GLU A 96 -16.03 -7.69 4.08
C GLU A 96 -15.04 -8.47 3.21
N THR A 97 -15.23 -8.40 1.91
CA THR A 97 -14.31 -8.97 0.92
C THR A 97 -13.72 -7.87 0.06
N PHE A 98 -12.43 -7.99 -0.21
CA PHE A 98 -11.66 -7.03 -1.01
C PHE A 98 -10.96 -7.74 -2.16
N ASP A 99 -10.82 -7.06 -3.28
CA ASP A 99 -10.00 -7.54 -4.40
C ASP A 99 -8.52 -7.34 -4.11
N HIS A 100 -8.20 -6.24 -3.40
CA HIS A 100 -6.84 -5.90 -3.00
C HIS A 100 -6.79 -5.47 -1.53
N VAL A 101 -5.78 -5.95 -0.80
CA VAL A 101 -5.44 -5.44 0.53
C VAL A 101 -4.00 -4.95 0.52
N ILE A 102 -3.80 -3.68 0.88
CA ILE A 102 -2.51 -3.01 0.92
C ILE A 102 -2.13 -2.81 2.38
N ILE A 103 -1.05 -3.43 2.83
CA ILE A 103 -0.62 -3.46 4.23
C ILE A 103 0.70 -2.71 4.37
N GLN A 104 0.78 -1.80 5.35
CA GLN A 104 1.96 -1.00 5.66
C GLN A 104 2.37 -1.20 7.11
N GLU A 105 3.63 -1.56 7.33
CA GLU A 105 4.25 -1.65 8.66
C GLU A 105 4.83 -0.31 9.09
N HIS A 106 5.01 -0.12 10.39
CA HIS A 106 5.71 1.03 10.94
C HIS A 106 7.18 1.07 10.45
N SER A 107 7.62 2.23 9.98
CA SER A 107 8.93 2.40 9.33
C SER A 107 10.12 1.89 10.16
N THR A 108 10.13 2.15 11.47
CA THR A 108 11.21 1.66 12.34
C THR A 108 11.19 0.15 12.52
N ASN A 109 10.03 -0.48 12.47
CA ASN A 109 9.93 -1.93 12.58
C ASN A 109 10.44 -2.64 11.34
N ILE A 110 10.27 -2.03 10.16
CA ILE A 110 10.87 -2.55 8.92
C ILE A 110 12.40 -2.57 9.06
N LEU A 111 13.00 -1.51 9.61
CA LEU A 111 14.45 -1.42 9.76
C LEU A 111 15.04 -2.44 10.72
N THR A 112 14.32 -2.75 11.78
CA THR A 112 14.84 -3.62 12.81
C THR A 112 14.34 -5.04 12.73
N ASN A 113 13.18 -5.27 12.11
CA ASN A 113 12.40 -6.52 12.16
C ASN A 113 12.63 -7.29 13.48
N ALA A 114 12.67 -6.51 14.57
CA ALA A 114 13.15 -6.96 15.86
C ALA A 114 12.38 -8.22 16.30
N ASN A 115 13.08 -9.35 16.30
CA ASN A 115 12.57 -10.66 16.71
C ASN A 115 11.46 -11.25 15.80
N GLY A 116 11.40 -10.92 14.51
CA GLY A 116 10.40 -11.45 13.57
C GLY A 116 8.96 -11.02 13.86
N ASN A 117 8.78 -9.95 14.65
CA ASN A 117 7.43 -9.51 15.02
C ASN A 117 6.61 -9.04 13.81
N SER A 118 7.24 -8.34 12.86
CA SER A 118 6.53 -7.85 11.67
C SER A 118 6.09 -9.00 10.77
N GLU A 119 6.94 -10.00 10.57
CA GLU A 119 6.63 -11.23 9.85
C GLU A 119 5.45 -11.97 10.51
N PHE A 120 5.54 -12.21 11.83
CA PHE A 120 4.48 -12.90 12.57
C PHE A 120 3.13 -12.18 12.44
N TYR A 121 3.08 -10.88 12.70
CA TYR A 121 1.81 -10.14 12.65
C TYR A 121 1.31 -9.91 11.22
N PHE A 122 2.20 -9.79 10.25
CA PHE A 122 1.82 -9.80 8.84
C PHE A 122 1.13 -11.13 8.48
N GLY A 123 1.72 -12.27 8.87
CA GLY A 123 1.12 -13.59 8.70
C GLY A 123 -0.23 -13.73 9.37
N GLN A 124 -0.39 -13.19 10.60
CA GLN A 124 -1.67 -13.23 11.31
C GLN A 124 -2.76 -12.41 10.57
N ILE A 125 -2.43 -11.20 10.11
CA ILE A 125 -3.38 -10.36 9.35
C ILE A 125 -3.76 -11.04 8.03
N THR A 126 -2.76 -11.52 7.29
CA THR A 126 -2.99 -12.14 5.97
C THR A 126 -3.74 -13.47 6.06
N SER A 127 -3.67 -14.18 7.19
CA SER A 127 -4.42 -15.42 7.41
C SER A 127 -5.95 -15.22 7.46
N LEU A 128 -6.43 -14.00 7.73
CA LEU A 128 -7.85 -13.66 7.69
C LEU A 128 -8.33 -13.22 6.29
N ILE A 129 -7.40 -13.02 5.36
CA ILE A 129 -7.70 -12.52 4.02
C ILE A 129 -7.92 -13.72 3.08
N PRO A 130 -9.06 -13.74 2.34
CA PRO A 130 -9.33 -14.81 1.39
C PRO A 130 -8.22 -14.99 0.34
N ALA A 131 -7.93 -16.23 -0.05
CA ALA A 131 -6.90 -16.55 -1.05
C ALA A 131 -7.14 -15.92 -2.44
N SER A 132 -8.37 -15.52 -2.74
CA SER A 132 -8.73 -14.78 -3.98
C SER A 132 -8.28 -13.33 -3.97
N THR A 133 -8.04 -12.73 -2.79
CA THR A 133 -7.63 -11.35 -2.61
C THR A 133 -6.14 -11.18 -2.95
N GLN A 134 -5.78 -10.15 -3.67
CA GLN A 134 -4.38 -9.81 -3.92
C GLN A 134 -3.84 -8.99 -2.75
N ILE A 135 -2.77 -9.50 -2.11
CA ILE A 135 -2.14 -8.84 -0.97
C ILE A 135 -0.91 -8.08 -1.45
N HIS A 136 -0.74 -6.86 -0.93
CA HIS A 136 0.37 -6.00 -1.24
C HIS A 136 0.99 -5.47 0.04
N PHE A 137 2.32 -5.46 0.08
CA PHE A 137 3.08 -4.77 1.11
C PHE A 137 3.52 -3.39 0.59
N PHE A 138 3.07 -2.34 1.27
CA PHE A 138 3.41 -0.96 0.95
C PHE A 138 4.78 -0.64 1.57
N SER A 139 5.80 -0.53 0.72
CA SER A 139 7.15 -0.14 1.16
C SER A 139 7.16 1.33 1.55
N THR A 140 7.69 1.63 2.72
CA THR A 140 7.94 3.01 3.15
C THR A 140 9.37 3.42 2.83
N TRP A 141 9.60 4.73 2.77
CA TRP A 141 10.96 5.27 2.60
C TRP A 141 11.66 5.48 3.93
N MET A 142 12.98 5.54 3.89
CA MET A 142 13.80 5.92 5.03
C MET A 142 13.84 7.45 5.21
N TYR A 143 13.86 7.90 6.46
CA TYR A 143 14.21 9.28 6.75
C TYR A 143 15.72 9.42 6.97
N PRO A 144 16.32 10.58 6.70
CA PRO A 144 17.72 10.83 7.01
C PRO A 144 18.08 10.56 8.48
N SER A 145 17.15 10.80 9.41
CA SER A 145 17.34 10.52 10.84
C SER A 145 17.34 9.02 11.19
N MET A 146 16.97 8.14 10.26
CA MET A 146 17.01 6.69 10.46
C MET A 146 18.38 6.08 10.14
N GLU A 147 19.31 6.83 9.56
CA GLU A 147 20.70 6.39 9.33
C GLU A 147 21.37 5.94 10.63
N GLN A 148 20.97 6.51 11.78
CA GLN A 148 21.45 6.08 13.10
C GLN A 148 21.05 4.63 13.48
N TYR A 149 20.06 4.05 12.81
CA TYR A 149 19.66 2.64 12.98
C TYR A 149 20.46 1.71 12.07
N ASN A 150 21.42 2.25 11.32
CA ASN A 150 22.33 1.48 10.48
C ASN A 150 23.30 0.70 11.40
N ILE A 151 22.85 -0.47 11.84
CA ILE A 151 23.64 -1.35 12.69
C ILE A 151 24.75 -1.93 11.83
N ASN A 152 25.98 -1.55 12.06
CA ASN A 152 27.22 -2.03 11.42
C ASN A 152 27.63 -1.39 10.08
N ASN A 153 27.22 -0.17 9.72
CA ASN A 153 27.57 0.45 8.43
C ASN A 153 27.14 -0.36 7.18
N GLU A 154 26.28 -1.33 7.35
CA GLU A 154 25.65 -2.01 6.25
C GLU A 154 24.35 -1.28 5.91
N GLU A 155 24.21 -0.89 4.66
CA GLU A 155 22.97 -0.38 4.10
C GLU A 155 21.94 -1.51 4.24
N TYR A 156 21.10 -1.46 5.30
CA TYR A 156 20.01 -2.42 5.44
C TYR A 156 19.00 -2.12 4.32
N PRO A 157 18.93 -2.91 3.27
CA PRO A 157 17.97 -2.64 2.22
C PRO A 157 16.59 -2.94 2.81
N ILE A 158 15.77 -1.89 2.99
CA ILE A 158 14.35 -2.01 3.39
C ILE A 158 13.67 -3.12 2.59
N GLU A 159 14.00 -3.22 1.32
CA GLU A 159 13.48 -4.23 0.42
C GLU A 159 13.78 -5.67 0.89
N GLU A 160 14.98 -5.95 1.37
CA GLU A 160 15.34 -7.29 1.87
C GLU A 160 14.58 -7.63 3.16
N THR A 161 14.41 -6.67 4.06
CA THR A 161 13.60 -6.86 5.26
C THR A 161 12.13 -7.09 4.90
N ILE A 162 11.60 -6.33 3.94
CA ILE A 162 10.23 -6.54 3.47
C ILE A 162 10.07 -7.93 2.85
N LYS A 163 11.03 -8.37 2.05
CA LYS A 163 11.03 -9.74 1.48
C LYS A 163 10.95 -10.82 2.57
N GLN A 164 11.70 -10.63 3.67
CA GLN A 164 11.62 -11.53 4.84
C GLN A 164 10.24 -11.49 5.49
N ILE A 165 9.65 -10.28 5.67
CA ILE A 165 8.33 -10.12 6.30
C ILE A 165 7.23 -10.83 5.49
N ILE A 166 7.30 -10.79 4.16
CA ILE A 166 6.29 -11.38 3.27
C ILE A 166 6.62 -12.82 2.84
N GLU A 167 7.75 -13.37 3.29
CA GLU A 167 8.18 -14.72 2.94
C GLU A 167 7.09 -15.76 3.25
N GLY A 168 6.90 -16.72 2.36
CA GLY A 168 5.85 -17.74 2.50
C GLY A 168 4.42 -17.26 2.24
N THR A 169 4.23 -15.99 1.85
CA THR A 169 2.93 -15.43 1.46
C THR A 169 2.84 -15.18 -0.05
N THR A 170 1.64 -14.83 -0.53
CA THR A 170 1.43 -14.40 -1.93
C THR A 170 1.57 -12.89 -2.11
N ALA A 171 1.99 -12.17 -1.09
CA ALA A 171 2.08 -10.71 -1.11
C ALA A 171 3.13 -10.20 -2.12
N LYS A 172 2.84 -9.03 -2.69
CA LYS A 172 3.73 -8.32 -3.61
C LYS A 172 4.14 -6.99 -3.01
N ILE A 173 5.37 -6.56 -3.26
CA ILE A 173 5.85 -5.27 -2.79
C ILE A 173 5.35 -4.17 -3.74
N ILE A 174 4.76 -3.10 -3.17
CA ILE A 174 4.55 -1.83 -3.84
C ILE A 174 5.71 -0.92 -3.42
N PRO A 175 6.68 -0.66 -4.30
CA PRO A 175 7.78 0.25 -3.99
C PRO A 175 7.25 1.69 -3.97
N VAL A 176 7.59 2.44 -2.91
CA VAL A 176 7.25 3.85 -2.76
C VAL A 176 8.51 4.58 -2.32
N GLY A 177 9.05 5.41 -3.20
CA GLY A 177 10.25 6.22 -2.95
C GLY A 177 11.37 5.94 -3.92
#